data_dfb503600b7f61f043ed6ea9fa476810
#
_entry.id   dfb503600b7f61f043ed6ea9fa476810
#
_cell.length_a   1.000
_cell.length_b   1.000
_cell.length_c   1.000
_cell.angle_alpha   90.00
_cell.angle_beta   90.00
_cell.angle_gamma   90.00
#
_symmetry.space_group_name_H-M   'P 1'
#
loop_
_entity.id
_entity.type
_entity.pdbx_description
1 polymer ?
#
loop_
_entity_poly.entity_id
_entity_poly.type
_entity_poly.pdbx_seq_one_letter_code
_entity_poly.pdbx_strand_id
1 'polypeptide(L)' 'MNREETLEWIDMVLGALDQHEVMAIINESAGEFDGDFFETLNSEIERYANENAPKKSESLTKIARAIASVRQNRAENL' A
#
# COMPACT_ATOMS: atom_id res chain seq x y z
N MET A 1 -4.86 1.14 -10.67
CA MET A 1 -5.91 0.27 -10.08
C MET A 1 -7.15 1.09 -9.76
N ASN A 2 -8.32 0.53 -10.03
CA ASN A 2 -9.55 1.14 -9.54
C ASN A 2 -9.71 0.85 -8.03
N ARG A 3 -10.77 1.38 -7.42
CA ARG A 3 -10.99 1.21 -5.98
C ARG A 3 -11.12 -0.26 -5.58
N GLU A 4 -11.89 -1.03 -6.32
CA GLU A 4 -12.11 -2.44 -6.02
C GLU A 4 -10.83 -3.26 -6.09
N GLU A 5 -10.05 -3.04 -7.14
CA GLU A 5 -8.74 -3.68 -7.29
C GLU A 5 -7.78 -3.28 -6.16
N THR A 6 -7.81 -2.01 -5.77
CA THR A 6 -6.99 -1.51 -4.68
C THR A 6 -7.36 -2.17 -3.35
N LEU A 7 -8.66 -2.34 -3.09
CA LEU A 7 -9.11 -3.01 -1.86
C LEU A 7 -8.66 -4.47 -1.83
N GLU A 8 -8.72 -5.17 -2.95
CA GLU A 8 -8.22 -6.54 -3.04
C GLU A 8 -6.70 -6.59 -2.83
N TRP A 9 -5.98 -5.63 -3.39
CA TRP A 9 -4.54 -5.52 -3.23
C TRP A 9 -4.16 -5.28 -1.76
N ILE A 10 -4.90 -4.41 -1.07
CA ILE A 10 -4.70 -4.12 0.35
C ILE A 10 -4.88 -5.38 1.18
N ASP A 11 -5.93 -6.14 0.94
CA ASP A 11 -6.17 -7.41 1.63
C ASP A 11 -5.02 -8.39 1.42
N MET A 12 -4.53 -8.46 0.19
CA MET A 12 -3.41 -9.35 -0.16
C MET A 12 -2.13 -8.96 0.59
N VAL A 13 -1.80 -7.68 0.59
CA VAL A 13 -0.55 -7.21 1.21
C VAL A 13 -0.61 -7.27 2.74
N LEU A 14 -1.79 -7.08 3.33
CA LEU A 14 -1.97 -7.23 4.77
C LEU A 14 -1.85 -8.69 5.21
N GLY A 15 -2.13 -9.63 4.31
CA GLY A 15 -1.97 -11.06 4.57
C GLY A 15 -0.57 -11.58 4.30
N ALA A 16 0.36 -10.75 3.86
CA ALA A 16 1.73 -11.18 3.58
C ALA A 16 2.42 -11.62 4.87
N LEU A 17 3.25 -12.66 4.77
CA LEU A 17 3.86 -13.30 5.92
C LEU A 17 5.03 -12.51 6.52
N ASP A 18 5.75 -11.75 5.68
CA ASP A 18 6.91 -10.99 6.14
C ASP A 18 7.13 -9.77 5.24
N GLN A 19 8.09 -8.94 5.62
CA GLN A 19 8.39 -7.71 4.89
C GLN A 19 8.96 -7.97 3.51
N HIS A 20 9.68 -9.06 3.33
CA HIS A 20 10.22 -9.44 2.03
C HIS A 20 9.09 -9.71 1.03
N GLU A 21 8.06 -10.42 1.45
CA GLU A 21 6.89 -10.67 0.63
C GLU A 21 6.12 -9.38 0.32
N VAL A 22 5.98 -8.49 1.31
CA VAL A 22 5.36 -7.18 1.12
C VAL A 22 6.10 -6.40 0.04
N MET A 23 7.42 -6.35 0.09
CA MET A 23 8.22 -5.63 -0.90
C MET A 23 8.10 -6.24 -2.29
N ALA A 24 8.02 -7.56 -2.38
CA ALA A 24 7.82 -8.24 -3.66
C ALA A 24 6.46 -7.85 -4.29
N ILE A 25 5.42 -7.82 -3.47
CA ILE A 25 4.08 -7.41 -3.92
C ILE A 25 4.10 -5.96 -4.42
N ILE A 26 4.75 -5.06 -3.67
CA ILE A 26 4.86 -3.64 -4.05
C ILE A 26 5.58 -3.51 -5.39
N ASN A 27 6.71 -4.19 -5.55
CA ASN A 27 7.50 -4.10 -6.78
C ASN A 27 6.73 -4.64 -8.00
N GLU A 28 5.99 -5.72 -7.83
CA GLU A 28 5.18 -6.29 -8.91
C GLU A 28 4.07 -5.35 -9.35
N SER A 29 3.52 -4.58 -8.42
CA SER A 29 2.37 -3.72 -8.69
C SER A 29 2.75 -2.27 -8.98
N ALA A 30 4.03 -1.93 -8.93
CA ALA A 30 4.50 -0.55 -8.97
C ALA A 30 3.99 0.25 -10.18
N GLY A 31 3.81 -0.40 -11.32
CA GLY A 31 3.31 0.25 -12.54
C GLY A 31 1.82 0.57 -12.51
N GLU A 32 1.09 0.04 -11.54
CA GLU A 32 -0.35 0.21 -11.44
C GLU A 32 -0.78 1.21 -10.37
N PHE A 33 0.17 1.82 -9.68
CA PHE A 33 -0.12 2.80 -8.62
C PHE A 33 -0.42 4.16 -9.24
N ASP A 34 -1.70 4.52 -9.25
CA ASP A 34 -2.19 5.78 -9.79
C ASP A 34 -2.88 6.60 -8.69
N GLY A 35 -3.50 7.74 -9.07
CA GLY A 35 -4.18 8.60 -8.13
C GLY A 35 -5.30 7.90 -7.38
N ASP A 36 -6.07 7.07 -8.07
CA ASP A 36 -7.18 6.31 -7.46
C ASP A 36 -6.66 5.32 -6.43
N PHE A 37 -5.52 4.68 -6.72
CA PHE A 37 -4.86 3.78 -5.78
C PHE A 37 -4.50 4.51 -4.48
N PHE A 38 -3.82 5.66 -4.59
CA PHE A 38 -3.38 6.40 -3.40
C PHE A 38 -4.53 6.97 -2.61
N GLU A 39 -5.56 7.45 -3.29
CA GLU A 39 -6.76 7.95 -2.63
C GLU A 39 -7.44 6.84 -1.82
N THR A 40 -7.60 5.66 -2.41
CA THR A 40 -8.21 4.52 -1.74
C THR A 40 -7.35 4.05 -0.57
N LEU A 41 -6.03 3.98 -0.77
CA LEU A 41 -5.09 3.58 0.28
C LEU A 41 -5.20 4.50 1.50
N ASN A 42 -5.18 5.81 1.28
CA ASN A 42 -5.30 6.79 2.36
C ASN A 42 -6.64 6.68 3.08
N SER A 43 -7.73 6.48 2.32
CA SER A 43 -9.07 6.30 2.90
C SER A 43 -9.14 5.08 3.80
N GLU A 44 -8.49 3.99 3.39
CA GLU A 44 -8.48 2.75 4.19
C GLU A 44 -7.65 2.90 5.46
N ILE A 45 -6.54 3.63 5.40
CA ILE A 45 -5.73 3.91 6.60
C ILE A 45 -6.59 4.66 7.62
N GLU A 46 -7.31 5.69 7.20
CA GLU A 46 -8.20 6.45 8.08
C GLU A 46 -9.35 5.61 8.60
N ARG A 47 -9.94 4.76 7.75
CA ARG A 47 -11.04 3.90 8.12
C ARG A 47 -10.64 2.93 9.24
N TYR A 48 -9.48 2.27 9.09
CA TYR A 48 -9.00 1.35 10.12
C TYR A 48 -8.67 2.07 11.42
N ALA A 49 -8.13 3.28 11.36
CA ALA A 49 -7.86 4.08 12.56
C ALA A 49 -9.15 4.41 13.29
N ASN A 50 -10.22 4.76 12.54
CA ASN A 50 -11.52 5.12 13.11
C ASN A 50 -12.32 3.92 13.63
N GLU A 51 -12.06 2.73 13.08
CA GLU A 51 -12.75 1.49 13.46
C GLU A 51 -12.05 0.71 14.57
N ASN A 52 -11.13 1.31 15.29
CA ASN A 52 -10.35 0.64 16.33
C ASN A 52 -9.53 -0.54 15.80
N ALA A 53 -8.97 -0.40 14.62
CA ALA A 53 -8.06 -1.39 14.05
C ALA A 53 -6.65 -0.80 13.90
N PRO A 54 -5.99 -0.41 15.02
CA PRO A 54 -4.72 0.33 14.96
C PRO A 54 -3.59 -0.46 14.33
N LYS A 55 -3.58 -1.77 14.47
CA LYS A 55 -2.54 -2.62 13.87
C LYS A 55 -2.62 -2.61 12.35
N LYS A 56 -3.83 -2.68 11.79
CA LYS A 56 -4.05 -2.61 10.33
C LYS A 56 -3.70 -1.23 9.80
N SER A 57 -4.12 -0.19 10.50
CA SER A 57 -3.79 1.19 10.13
C SER A 57 -2.27 1.41 10.13
N GLU A 58 -1.59 0.95 11.16
CA GLU A 58 -0.14 1.04 11.26
C GLU A 58 0.56 0.27 10.15
N SER A 59 0.11 -0.95 9.87
CA SER A 59 0.67 -1.77 8.79
C SER A 59 0.52 -1.10 7.44
N LEU A 60 -0.66 -0.55 7.13
CA LEU A 60 -0.88 0.16 5.88
C LEU A 60 -0.04 1.44 5.79
N THR A 61 0.15 2.14 6.90
CA THR A 61 1.01 3.32 6.93
C THR A 61 2.45 2.95 6.56
N LYS A 62 2.96 1.86 7.09
CA LYS A 62 4.29 1.36 6.75
C LYS A 62 4.40 0.98 5.28
N ILE A 63 3.37 0.34 4.76
CA ILE A 63 3.29 -0.03 3.35
C ILE A 63 3.30 1.23 2.47
N ALA A 64 2.53 2.25 2.85
CA ALA A 64 2.49 3.51 2.11
C ALA A 64 3.86 4.18 2.07
N ARG A 65 4.60 4.14 3.18
CA ARG A 65 5.98 4.67 3.24
C ARG A 65 6.92 3.87 2.35
N ALA A 66 6.78 2.55 2.32
CA ALA A 66 7.59 1.69 1.46
C ALA A 66 7.33 1.99 -0.02
N ILE A 67 6.07 2.22 -0.38
CA ILE A 67 5.69 2.60 -1.76
C ILE A 67 6.34 3.93 -2.14
N ALA A 68 6.27 4.92 -1.25
CA ALA A 68 6.87 6.23 -1.49
C ALA A 68 8.39 6.11 -1.69
N SER A 69 9.05 5.27 -0.90
CA SER A 69 10.49 5.02 -1.02
C SER A 69 10.84 4.38 -2.37
N VAL A 70 10.08 3.40 -2.81
CA VAL A 70 10.29 2.75 -4.13
C VAL A 70 10.13 3.76 -5.25
N ARG A 71 9.10 4.61 -5.19
CA ARG A 71 8.86 5.64 -6.20
C ARG A 71 9.99 6.67 -6.24
N GLN A 72 10.46 7.08 -5.07
CA GLN A 72 11.55 8.04 -4.96
C GLN A 72 12.84 7.48 -5.59
N ASN A 73 13.18 6.24 -5.29
CA ASN A 73 14.34 5.58 -5.85
C ASN A 73 14.26 5.48 -7.37
N ARG A 74 13.09 5.21 -7.93
CA ARG A 74 12.89 5.18 -9.37
C ARG A 74 13.11 6.54 -10.01
N ALA A 75 12.64 7.60 -9.36
CA ALA A 75 12.84 8.96 -9.84
C ALA A 75 14.32 9.36 -9.83
N GLU A 76 15.07 8.94 -8.83
CA GLU A 76 16.50 9.24 -8.70
C GLU A 76 17.34 8.51 -9.76
N ASN A 77 16.85 7.41 -10.29
CA ASN A 77 17.56 6.62 -11.30
C ASN A 77 17.33 7.13 -12.73
N LEU A 78 16.59 8.18 -12.89
CA LEU A 78 16.36 8.83 -14.17
C LEU A 78 17.37 9.96 -14.38
#